data_e90882d3ebc58e520463f343e2e170db
#
_entry.id   e90882d3ebc58e520463f343e2e170db
#
_cell.length_a   1.000
_cell.length_b   1.000
_cell.length_c   1.000
_cell.angle_alpha   90.00
_cell.angle_beta   90.00
_cell.angle_gamma   90.00
#
_symmetry.space_group_name_H-M   'P 1'
#
loop_
_entity.id
_entity.type
_entity.pdbx_description
1 polymer ?
#
loop_
_entity_poly.entity_id
_entity_poly.type
_entity_poly.pdbx_seq_one_letter_code
_entity_poly.pdbx_strand_id
1 'polypeptide(L)'
;MANYTGANVIVAGDVTKYQPDAFGFGIASGDTETTNFFAQTTNDIFRQLRVEWWPVYKTNIFTDITVLNTAEMVNTKVNLDQFERAGVYLFLGRFFLPALTKFRPETQKDRFERMAEYYMGQYNIEWRMILEDGVEYDTDADGTIVSNEREPLHGFRRLTR
;
A
#
# COMPACT_ATOMS: atom_id res chain seq x y z
N MET A 1 3.26 -10.06 -14.93
CA MET A 1 3.03 -11.13 -13.93
C MET A 1 2.79 -10.45 -12.61
N ALA A 2 1.69 -10.80 -11.95
CA ALA A 2 1.39 -10.26 -10.63
C ALA A 2 2.46 -10.67 -9.61
N ASN A 3 2.84 -9.75 -8.72
CA ASN A 3 3.86 -9.99 -7.71
C ASN A 3 3.22 -10.50 -6.42
N TYR A 4 3.12 -11.81 -6.26
CA TYR A 4 2.58 -12.47 -5.07
C TYR A 4 3.63 -12.95 -4.07
N THR A 5 4.91 -12.82 -4.39
CA THR A 5 5.99 -13.28 -3.52
C THR A 5 6.31 -12.21 -2.49
N GLY A 6 6.42 -12.56 -1.22
CA GLY A 6 6.69 -11.71 -0.05
C GLY A 6 7.84 -10.68 -0.15
N ALA A 7 8.04 -10.15 -1.35
CA ALA A 7 8.87 -9.00 -1.65
C ALA A 7 8.25 -7.72 -1.05
N ASN A 8 9.04 -6.68 -0.95
CA ASN A 8 8.53 -5.35 -0.62
C ASN A 8 7.61 -4.84 -1.74
N VAL A 9 6.57 -4.08 -1.37
CA VAL A 9 5.65 -3.41 -2.30
C VAL A 9 6.41 -2.49 -3.26
N ILE A 10 7.51 -1.90 -2.79
CA ILE A 10 8.35 -0.98 -3.55
C ILE A 10 9.83 -1.28 -3.36
N VAL A 11 10.62 -0.86 -4.34
CA VAL A 11 12.08 -0.84 -4.29
C VAL A 11 12.59 0.56 -4.64
N ALA A 12 13.88 0.80 -4.48
CA ALA A 12 14.51 2.10 -4.74
C ALA A 12 14.24 2.63 -6.17
N GLY A 13 14.19 1.74 -7.16
CA GLY A 13 13.86 2.09 -8.55
C GLY A 13 12.47 2.69 -8.71
N ASP A 14 11.49 2.22 -7.93
CA ASP A 14 10.13 2.74 -7.97
C ASP A 14 10.07 4.15 -7.38
N VAL A 15 10.77 4.38 -6.26
CA VAL A 15 10.85 5.71 -5.64
C VAL A 15 11.40 6.74 -6.62
N THR A 16 12.46 6.40 -7.37
CA THR A 16 13.09 7.34 -8.33
C THR A 16 12.22 7.65 -9.54
N LYS A 17 11.24 6.83 -9.89
CA LYS A 17 10.23 7.15 -10.93
C LYS A 17 9.39 8.38 -10.55
N TYR A 18 9.07 8.53 -9.25
CA TYR A 18 8.19 9.60 -8.75
C TYR A 18 8.96 10.77 -8.15
N GLN A 19 10.12 10.51 -7.57
CA GLN A 19 11.01 11.51 -6.98
C GLN A 19 12.46 11.17 -7.36
N PRO A 20 12.95 11.63 -8.54
CA PRO A 20 14.28 11.27 -9.05
C PRO A 20 15.42 11.60 -8.10
N ASP A 21 15.33 12.70 -7.36
CA ASP A 21 16.37 13.19 -6.46
C ASP A 21 16.21 12.69 -5.00
N ALA A 22 15.27 11.77 -4.72
CA ALA A 22 14.96 11.34 -3.36
C ALA A 22 16.24 10.97 -2.59
N PHE A 23 17.03 10.07 -3.12
CA PHE A 23 18.24 9.56 -2.48
C PHE A 23 19.44 10.52 -2.52
N GLY A 24 19.30 11.69 -3.14
CA GLY A 24 20.27 12.79 -3.10
C GLY A 24 20.14 13.68 -1.85
N PHE A 25 19.12 13.48 -1.02
CA PHE A 25 18.85 14.34 0.15
C PHE A 25 19.62 13.94 1.42
N GLY A 26 20.44 12.89 1.38
CA GLY A 26 21.33 12.52 2.48
C GLY A 26 21.17 11.11 3.04
N ILE A 27 20.14 10.36 2.62
CA ILE A 27 19.98 8.93 2.90
C ILE A 27 20.07 8.20 1.57
N ALA A 28 21.01 7.25 1.44
CA ALA A 28 21.22 6.53 0.20
C ALA A 28 20.21 5.38 0.02
N SER A 29 19.97 4.99 -1.23
CA SER A 29 19.03 3.90 -1.55
C SER A 29 19.44 2.53 -1.00
N GLY A 30 20.73 2.32 -0.77
CA GLY A 30 21.30 1.08 -0.21
C GLY A 30 21.48 1.09 1.30
N ASP A 31 21.13 2.17 1.98
CA ASP A 31 21.26 2.25 3.43
C ASP A 31 20.31 1.27 4.14
N THR A 32 20.74 0.75 5.28
CA THR A 32 19.91 -0.15 6.10
C THR A 32 18.59 0.49 6.51
N GLU A 33 18.59 1.80 6.78
CA GLU A 33 17.37 2.55 7.09
C GLU A 33 16.39 2.54 5.93
N THR A 34 16.85 2.80 4.71
CA THR A 34 16.01 2.75 3.51
C THR A 34 15.40 1.38 3.30
N THR A 35 16.19 0.32 3.46
CA THR A 35 15.72 -1.06 3.35
C THR A 35 14.66 -1.38 4.41
N ASN A 36 14.86 -0.92 5.64
CA ASN A 36 13.88 -1.08 6.72
C ASN A 36 12.60 -0.31 6.42
N PHE A 37 12.66 0.88 5.85
CA PHE A 37 11.49 1.67 5.47
C PHE A 37 10.68 0.99 4.36
N PHE A 38 11.29 0.32 3.40
CA PHE A 38 10.56 -0.48 2.42
C PHE A 38 9.77 -1.62 3.07
N ALA A 39 10.39 -2.33 4.01
CA ALA A 39 9.72 -3.39 4.75
C ALA A 39 8.58 -2.84 5.62
N GLN A 40 8.78 -1.72 6.29
CA GLN A 40 7.75 -1.06 7.09
C GLN A 40 6.59 -0.58 6.22
N THR A 41 6.87 0.00 5.05
CA THR A 41 5.84 0.41 4.08
C THR A 41 4.96 -0.78 3.68
N THR A 42 5.59 -1.91 3.36
CA THR A 42 4.87 -3.15 3.01
C THR A 42 3.99 -3.65 4.15
N ASN A 43 4.53 -3.66 5.36
CA ASN A 43 3.80 -4.09 6.56
C ASN A 43 2.61 -3.17 6.87
N ASP A 44 2.77 -1.86 6.70
CA ASP A 44 1.69 -0.89 6.93
C ASP A 44 0.57 -1.06 5.90
N ILE A 45 0.89 -1.30 4.63
CA ILE A 45 -0.11 -1.60 3.59
C ILE A 45 -0.89 -2.87 3.95
N PHE A 46 -0.22 -3.96 4.29
CA PHE A 46 -0.91 -5.18 4.70
C PHE A 46 -1.75 -5.00 5.96
N ARG A 47 -1.26 -4.23 6.94
CA ARG A 47 -2.00 -3.91 8.15
C ARG A 47 -3.28 -3.15 7.83
N GLN A 48 -3.19 -2.16 6.96
CA GLN A 48 -4.33 -1.34 6.56
C GLN A 48 -5.35 -2.17 5.76
N LEU A 49 -4.91 -3.05 4.85
CA LEU A 49 -5.77 -3.99 4.15
C LEU A 49 -6.54 -4.92 5.10
N ARG A 50 -5.87 -5.44 6.14
CA ARG A 50 -6.54 -6.29 7.15
C ARG A 50 -7.62 -5.55 7.93
N VAL A 51 -7.47 -4.24 8.13
CA VAL A 51 -8.42 -3.45 8.91
C VAL A 51 -9.56 -2.92 8.06
N GLU A 52 -9.27 -2.42 6.86
CA GLU A 52 -10.24 -1.68 6.05
C GLU A 52 -10.93 -2.55 5.00
N TRP A 53 -10.16 -3.39 4.31
CA TRP A 53 -10.67 -4.15 3.16
C TRP A 53 -11.08 -5.58 3.52
N TRP A 54 -10.23 -6.33 4.21
CA TRP A 54 -10.44 -7.76 4.49
C TRP A 54 -11.76 -8.09 5.19
N PRO A 55 -12.24 -7.32 6.19
CA PRO A 55 -13.50 -7.63 6.85
C PRO A 55 -14.70 -7.59 5.89
N VAL A 56 -14.68 -6.68 4.92
CA VAL A 56 -15.74 -6.55 3.92
C VAL A 56 -15.62 -7.65 2.87
N TYR A 57 -14.41 -7.87 2.34
CA TYR A 57 -14.13 -8.89 1.34
C TYR A 57 -14.54 -10.28 1.80
N LYS A 58 -14.09 -10.71 3.00
CA LYS A 58 -14.42 -12.03 3.52
C LYS A 58 -15.91 -12.27 3.71
N THR A 59 -16.68 -11.23 4.04
CA THR A 59 -18.14 -11.31 4.19
C THR A 59 -18.84 -11.56 2.86
N ASN A 60 -18.27 -11.07 1.77
CA ASN A 60 -18.83 -11.25 0.43
C ASN A 60 -18.52 -12.63 -0.15
N ILE A 61 -17.39 -13.21 0.20
CA ILE A 61 -16.89 -14.47 -0.39
C ILE A 61 -17.30 -15.69 0.42
N PHE A 62 -17.21 -15.62 1.75
CA PHE A 62 -17.49 -16.76 2.60
C PHE A 62 -18.94 -16.76 3.08
N THR A 63 -19.71 -17.80 2.69
CA THR A 63 -21.09 -17.99 3.13
C THR A 63 -21.18 -18.84 4.40
N ASP A 64 -20.17 -19.66 4.69
CA ASP A 64 -20.09 -20.46 5.91
C ASP A 64 -19.57 -19.61 7.06
N ILE A 65 -20.39 -19.47 8.11
CA ILE A 65 -20.08 -18.65 9.29
C ILE A 65 -18.82 -19.15 10.04
N THR A 66 -18.54 -20.43 10.01
CA THR A 66 -17.36 -21.01 10.65
C THR A 66 -16.08 -20.58 9.92
N VAL A 67 -16.09 -20.64 8.58
CA VAL A 67 -15.01 -20.18 7.73
C VAL A 67 -14.85 -18.68 7.84
N LEU A 68 -15.94 -17.91 7.80
CA LEU A 68 -15.94 -16.47 7.93
C LEU A 68 -15.24 -15.99 9.21
N ASN A 69 -15.51 -16.65 10.34
CA ASN A 69 -14.94 -16.27 11.64
C ASN A 69 -13.45 -16.60 11.76
N THR A 70 -12.97 -17.62 11.05
CA THR A 70 -11.59 -18.10 11.14
C THR A 70 -10.71 -17.66 9.96
N ALA A 71 -11.30 -17.15 8.88
CA ALA A 71 -10.58 -16.74 7.67
C ALA A 71 -9.67 -15.55 7.94
N GLU A 72 -8.38 -15.70 7.67
CA GLU A 72 -7.37 -14.67 7.75
C GLU A 72 -6.86 -14.29 6.35
N MET A 73 -6.49 -13.01 6.19
CA MET A 73 -5.88 -12.53 4.95
C MET A 73 -4.47 -13.12 4.78
N VAL A 74 -4.24 -13.78 3.66
CA VAL A 74 -2.94 -14.34 3.30
C VAL A 74 -2.19 -13.32 2.43
N ASN A 75 -1.11 -12.76 2.95
CA ASN A 75 -0.35 -11.69 2.29
C ASN A 75 0.15 -12.08 0.89
N THR A 76 0.55 -13.36 0.71
CA THR A 76 1.08 -13.85 -0.57
C THR A 76 0.03 -14.01 -1.66
N LYS A 77 -1.24 -13.78 -1.34
CA LYS A 77 -2.35 -13.77 -2.31
C LYS A 77 -2.70 -12.35 -2.79
N VAL A 78 -2.14 -11.32 -2.19
CA VAL A 78 -2.35 -9.93 -2.59
C VAL A 78 -1.41 -9.58 -3.73
N ASN A 79 -1.92 -9.02 -4.82
CA ASN A 79 -1.08 -8.50 -5.89
C ASN A 79 -0.44 -7.18 -5.46
N LEU A 80 0.88 -7.21 -5.20
CA LEU A 80 1.62 -6.04 -4.72
C LEU A 80 1.82 -4.96 -5.78
N ASP A 81 1.80 -5.30 -7.07
CA ASP A 81 2.00 -4.34 -8.16
C ASP A 81 0.92 -3.25 -8.16
N GLN A 82 -0.30 -3.59 -7.72
CA GLN A 82 -1.40 -2.63 -7.56
C GLN A 82 -1.08 -1.52 -6.57
N PHE A 83 -0.21 -1.79 -5.59
CA PHE A 83 0.13 -0.87 -4.50
C PHE A 83 1.44 -0.12 -4.73
N GLU A 84 2.15 -0.30 -5.86
CA GLU A 84 3.44 0.35 -6.11
C GLU A 84 3.36 1.87 -5.86
N ARG A 85 2.40 2.53 -6.48
CA ARG A 85 2.25 3.99 -6.39
C ARG A 85 1.88 4.45 -4.98
N ALA A 86 0.90 3.79 -4.35
CA ALA A 86 0.52 4.06 -2.96
C ALA A 86 1.71 3.81 -2.02
N GLY A 87 2.46 2.74 -2.25
CA GLY A 87 3.66 2.39 -1.49
C GLY A 87 4.73 3.48 -1.58
N VAL A 88 5.01 4.01 -2.77
CA VAL A 88 5.96 5.12 -2.92
C VAL A 88 5.52 6.36 -2.14
N TYR A 89 4.25 6.73 -2.21
CA TYR A 89 3.74 7.88 -1.48
C TYR A 89 3.80 7.68 0.04
N LEU A 90 3.45 6.49 0.52
CA LEU A 90 3.55 6.14 1.94
C LEU A 90 5.01 6.16 2.42
N PHE A 91 5.92 5.57 1.66
CA PHE A 91 7.35 5.58 1.95
C PHE A 91 7.89 7.01 2.07
N LEU A 92 7.65 7.84 1.06
CA LEU A 92 8.11 9.22 1.06
C LEU A 92 7.47 10.04 2.18
N GLY A 93 6.15 9.94 2.35
CA GLY A 93 5.41 10.77 3.29
C GLY A 93 5.59 10.39 4.76
N ARG A 94 5.69 9.09 5.05
CA ARG A 94 5.69 8.62 6.44
C ARG A 94 7.06 8.28 7.00
N PHE A 95 7.98 7.82 6.16
CA PHE A 95 9.27 7.30 6.63
C PHE A 95 10.43 8.14 6.15
N PHE A 96 10.59 8.29 4.84
CA PHE A 96 11.82 8.83 4.26
C PHE A 96 11.98 10.34 4.50
N LEU A 97 11.00 11.16 4.11
CA LEU A 97 11.09 12.60 4.26
C LEU A 97 11.08 13.05 5.72
N PRO A 98 10.26 12.46 6.62
CA PRO A 98 10.37 12.76 8.05
C PRO A 98 11.74 12.45 8.67
N ALA A 99 12.43 11.39 8.20
CA ALA A 99 13.77 11.07 8.65
C ALA A 99 14.82 12.13 8.25
N LEU A 100 14.54 12.90 7.19
CA LEU A 100 15.39 14.02 6.74
C LEU A 100 15.07 15.33 7.45
N THR A 101 13.97 15.43 8.19
CA THR A 101 13.60 16.64 8.91
C THR A 101 14.55 16.86 10.08
N LYS A 102 15.08 18.09 10.20
CA LYS A 102 15.82 18.51 11.39
C LYS A 102 14.84 19.13 12.37
N PHE A 103 14.76 18.56 13.56
CA PHE A 103 13.92 19.12 14.62
C PHE A 103 14.37 20.56 14.91
N ARG A 104 13.59 21.53 14.47
CA ARG A 104 13.78 22.95 14.78
C ARG A 104 12.61 23.41 15.63
N PRO A 105 12.86 24.10 16.75
CA PRO A 105 11.78 24.64 17.61
C PRO A 105 11.07 25.86 16.99
N GLU A 106 11.31 26.17 15.74
CA GLU A 106 10.75 27.32 15.05
C GLU A 106 9.43 26.99 14.33
N THR A 107 8.53 27.94 14.35
CA THR A 107 7.15 27.90 13.85
C THR A 107 7.00 27.68 12.33
N GLN A 108 8.09 27.54 11.59
CA GLN A 108 8.07 27.29 10.14
C GLN A 108 8.37 25.83 9.85
N LYS A 109 7.40 25.16 9.23
CA LYS A 109 7.58 23.81 8.71
C LYS A 109 8.73 23.76 7.72
N ASP A 110 9.64 22.79 7.92
CA ASP A 110 10.74 22.52 6.99
C ASP A 110 10.20 22.08 5.61
N ARG A 111 11.05 22.25 4.59
CA ARG A 111 10.74 21.78 3.22
C ARG A 111 10.33 20.31 3.19
N PHE A 112 11.07 19.47 3.90
CA PHE A 112 10.80 18.03 3.93
C PHE A 112 9.48 17.69 4.64
N GLU A 113 9.12 18.44 5.67
CA GLU A 113 7.84 18.28 6.36
C GLU A 113 6.65 18.59 5.42
N ARG A 114 6.74 19.68 4.65
CA ARG A 114 5.71 20.02 3.67
C ARG A 114 5.61 18.99 2.55
N MET A 115 6.75 18.48 2.08
CA MET A 115 6.78 17.40 1.09
C MET A 115 6.16 16.11 1.66
N ALA A 116 6.45 15.77 2.91
CA ALA A 116 5.88 14.61 3.59
C ALA A 116 4.35 14.72 3.68
N GLU A 117 3.83 15.87 4.09
CA GLU A 117 2.38 16.14 4.12
C GLU A 117 1.73 16.00 2.73
N TYR A 118 2.38 16.52 1.69
CA TYR A 118 1.91 16.38 0.32
C TYR A 118 1.80 14.91 -0.09
N TYR A 119 2.86 14.11 0.14
CA TYR A 119 2.85 12.69 -0.23
C TYR A 119 1.87 11.88 0.60
N MET A 120 1.66 12.21 1.88
CA MET A 120 0.61 11.57 2.68
C MET A 120 -0.80 11.90 2.15
N GLY A 121 -1.01 13.12 1.66
CA GLY A 121 -2.24 13.49 0.96
C GLY A 121 -2.46 12.65 -0.31
N GLN A 122 -1.41 12.50 -1.14
CA GLN A 122 -1.46 11.65 -2.34
C GLN A 122 -1.69 10.17 -2.01
N TYR A 123 -1.05 9.66 -0.94
CA TYR A 123 -1.29 8.31 -0.46
C TYR A 123 -2.76 8.05 -0.14
N ASN A 124 -3.39 8.94 0.60
CA ASN A 124 -4.80 8.79 0.97
C ASN A 124 -5.74 8.77 -0.23
N ILE A 125 -5.43 9.57 -1.27
CA ILE A 125 -6.19 9.58 -2.52
C ILE A 125 -6.01 8.25 -3.25
N GLU A 126 -4.77 7.83 -3.46
CA GLU A 126 -4.43 6.60 -4.18
C GLU A 126 -4.98 5.36 -3.47
N TRP A 127 -4.86 5.31 -2.14
CA TRP A 127 -5.41 4.25 -1.31
C TRP A 127 -6.92 4.09 -1.52
N ARG A 128 -7.65 5.21 -1.49
CA ARG A 128 -9.09 5.19 -1.74
C ARG A 128 -9.43 4.70 -3.13
N MET A 129 -8.69 5.14 -4.15
CA MET A 129 -8.89 4.68 -5.53
C MET A 129 -8.69 3.17 -5.66
N ILE A 130 -7.63 2.61 -5.03
CA ILE A 130 -7.40 1.16 -5.02
C ILE A 130 -8.57 0.42 -4.38
N LEU A 131 -9.09 0.91 -3.26
CA LEU A 131 -10.24 0.27 -2.60
C LEU A 131 -11.54 0.38 -3.43
N GLU A 132 -11.73 1.49 -4.15
CA GLU A 132 -12.88 1.69 -5.04
C GLU A 132 -12.79 0.83 -6.30
N ASP A 133 -11.61 0.70 -6.88
CA ASP A 133 -11.35 -0.14 -8.06
C ASP A 133 -11.39 -1.64 -7.73
N GLY A 134 -11.15 -1.99 -6.49
CA GLY A 134 -11.06 -3.35 -5.96
C GLY A 134 -9.64 -3.87 -5.82
N VAL A 135 -9.39 -4.49 -4.68
CA VAL A 135 -8.10 -5.12 -4.38
C VAL A 135 -8.00 -6.45 -5.11
N GLU A 136 -6.90 -6.64 -5.83
CA GLU A 136 -6.58 -7.88 -6.51
C GLU A 136 -6.06 -8.93 -5.51
N TYR A 137 -6.85 -9.97 -5.29
CA TYR A 137 -6.57 -11.04 -4.34
C TYR A 137 -6.80 -12.39 -4.98
N ASP A 138 -5.74 -13.14 -5.19
CA ASP A 138 -5.75 -14.48 -5.76
C ASP A 138 -6.34 -15.50 -4.77
N THR A 139 -7.63 -15.74 -4.87
CA THR A 139 -8.38 -16.55 -3.91
C THR A 139 -8.03 -18.03 -4.00
N ASP A 140 -7.87 -18.54 -5.20
CA ASP A 140 -7.59 -19.95 -5.47
C ASP A 140 -6.10 -20.29 -5.59
N ALA A 141 -5.24 -19.27 -5.57
CA ALA A 141 -3.77 -19.37 -5.64
C ALA A 141 -3.27 -19.98 -6.97
N ASP A 142 -3.97 -19.70 -8.08
CA ASP A 142 -3.56 -20.14 -9.40
C ASP A 142 -2.55 -19.19 -10.10
N GLY A 143 -2.31 -18.02 -9.48
CA GLY A 143 -1.38 -17.00 -9.98
C GLY A 143 -1.99 -16.07 -11.03
N THR A 144 -3.30 -16.14 -11.26
CA THR A 144 -4.03 -15.34 -12.25
C THR A 144 -5.17 -14.60 -11.55
N ILE A 145 -5.25 -13.28 -11.70
CA ILE A 145 -6.40 -12.52 -11.19
C ILE A 145 -7.52 -12.55 -12.22
N VAL A 146 -8.66 -13.10 -11.82
CA VAL A 146 -9.90 -13.07 -12.60
C VAL A 146 -10.86 -12.01 -12.06
N SER A 147 -11.90 -11.69 -12.80
CA SER A 147 -12.79 -10.56 -12.49
C SER A 147 -13.53 -10.65 -11.14
N ASN A 148 -13.75 -11.86 -10.64
CA ASN A 148 -14.36 -12.12 -9.33
C ASN A 148 -13.36 -12.05 -8.16
N GLU A 149 -12.08 -11.92 -8.44
CA GLU A 149 -10.99 -11.75 -7.46
C GLU A 149 -10.57 -10.29 -7.29
N ARG A 150 -11.30 -9.39 -7.93
CA ARG A 150 -11.15 -7.96 -7.85
C ARG A 150 -12.46 -7.33 -7.39
N GLU A 151 -12.73 -7.42 -6.08
CA GLU A 151 -13.94 -6.83 -5.52
C GLU A 151 -13.68 -5.46 -4.92
N PRO A 152 -14.42 -4.41 -5.36
CA PRO A 152 -14.37 -3.11 -4.73
C PRO A 152 -14.94 -3.15 -3.32
N LEU A 153 -14.39 -2.33 -2.42
CA LEU A 153 -14.81 -2.23 -1.01
C LEU A 153 -16.31 -1.92 -0.87
N HIS A 154 -16.83 -1.10 -1.77
CA HIS A 154 -18.25 -0.80 -1.87
C HIS A 154 -18.78 -1.40 -3.17
N GLY A 155 -19.19 -2.66 -3.07
CA GLY A 155 -19.84 -3.34 -4.20
C GLY A 155 -21.08 -2.55 -4.63
N PHE A 156 -20.95 -1.72 -5.64
CA PHE A 156 -22.10 -1.29 -6.41
C PHE A 156 -22.65 -2.54 -7.08
N ARG A 157 -23.65 -3.16 -6.47
CA ARG A 157 -24.51 -4.09 -7.21
C ARG A 157 -25.02 -3.28 -8.39
N ARG A 158 -24.42 -3.47 -9.57
CA ARG A 158 -25.06 -3.07 -10.81
C ARG A 158 -26.37 -3.81 -10.83
N LEU A 159 -27.46 -3.08 -10.57
CA LEU A 159 -28.80 -3.55 -10.91
C LEU A 159 -28.79 -3.72 -12.43
N THR A 160 -28.48 -4.94 -12.86
CA THR A 160 -28.75 -5.35 -14.24
C THR A 160 -30.27 -5.32 -14.39
N ARG A 161 -30.72 -4.32 -15.10
CA ARG A 161 -32.10 -4.28 -15.64
C ARG A 161 -32.24 -5.30 -16.73
#